data_324ae3999d8a84fbccff38840e55c81a
#
_entry.id   324ae3999d8a84fbccff38840e55c81a
#
_cell.length_a   1.000
_cell.length_b   1.000
_cell.length_c   1.000
_cell.angle_alpha   90.00
_cell.angle_beta   90.00
_cell.angle_gamma   90.00
#
_symmetry.space_group_name_H-M   'P 1'
#
loop_
_entity.id
_entity.type
_entity.pdbx_description
1 polymer ?
#
loop_
_entity_poly.entity_id
_entity_poly.type
_entity_poly.pdbx_seq_one_letter_code
_entity_poly.pdbx_strand_id
1 'polypeptide(L)'
;FKNTTPHRERSLSFAAYHTNKHGAVLNLEDAKDRQKFRELAADADVVIEDKPFGYLDALWLGYAELQKINPALVLTSISGFGRTGPYREFKAPSIVAFAMGGLMNLCGHPGRAPLMGPCDVAYHLGSVHAAFGTMAALFNQRATGVGDHVDISLQDVLAADPFLRIISRYSVTAEVPERSGHSQSTTVAETYQC
;
A
#
# COMPACT_ATOMS: atom_id res chain seq x y z
N PHE A 1 -12.22 -11.48 15.16
CA PHE A 1 -13.21 -12.57 15.01
C PHE A 1 -14.56 -12.15 15.60
N LYS A 2 -15.67 -12.60 15.01
CA LYS A 2 -17.03 -12.30 15.51
C LYS A 2 -17.26 -12.80 16.95
N ASN A 3 -16.57 -13.87 17.34
CA ASN A 3 -16.46 -14.38 18.71
C ASN A 3 -14.96 -14.54 19.00
N THR A 4 -14.56 -14.65 20.24
CA THR A 4 -13.16 -14.84 20.67
C THR A 4 -12.49 -16.12 20.12
N THR A 5 -13.24 -17.03 19.51
CA THR A 5 -12.72 -18.28 18.93
C THR A 5 -12.29 -18.04 17.46
N PRO A 6 -11.01 -18.29 17.12
CA PRO A 6 -10.53 -18.21 15.75
C PRO A 6 -11.29 -19.20 14.85
N HIS A 7 -11.77 -18.70 13.70
CA HIS A 7 -12.45 -19.53 12.70
C HIS A 7 -12.36 -18.85 11.34
N ARG A 8 -12.16 -19.61 10.26
CA ARG A 8 -11.99 -19.08 8.88
C ARG A 8 -13.15 -18.18 8.46
N GLU A 9 -14.40 -18.57 8.76
CA GLU A 9 -15.63 -17.87 8.36
C GLU A 9 -16.04 -16.72 9.31
N ARG A 10 -15.18 -16.31 10.25
CA ARG A 10 -15.51 -15.34 11.31
C ARG A 10 -14.55 -14.17 11.40
N SER A 11 -13.71 -13.96 10.40
CA SER A 11 -12.84 -12.77 10.35
C SER A 11 -13.67 -11.53 10.02
N LEU A 12 -13.79 -10.61 10.98
CA LEU A 12 -14.47 -9.32 10.75
C LEU A 12 -13.71 -8.45 9.77
N SER A 13 -12.37 -8.45 9.83
CA SER A 13 -11.54 -7.71 8.86
C SER A 13 -11.75 -8.23 7.45
N PHE A 14 -11.76 -9.56 7.27
CA PHE A 14 -12.05 -10.13 5.96
C PHE A 14 -13.44 -9.72 5.46
N ALA A 15 -14.47 -9.83 6.31
CA ALA A 15 -15.83 -9.45 5.95
C ALA A 15 -15.94 -7.95 5.60
N ALA A 16 -15.21 -7.08 6.30
CA ALA A 16 -15.22 -5.65 6.04
C ALA A 16 -14.53 -5.27 4.73
N TYR A 17 -13.35 -5.85 4.44
CA TYR A 17 -12.54 -5.44 3.29
C TYR A 17 -12.82 -6.22 2.01
N HIS A 18 -13.53 -7.35 2.07
CA HIS A 18 -13.78 -8.21 0.91
C HIS A 18 -15.26 -8.28 0.48
N THR A 19 -16.06 -7.31 0.88
CA THR A 19 -17.46 -7.19 0.41
C THR A 19 -17.50 -7.05 -1.11
N ASN A 20 -18.48 -7.70 -1.75
CA ASN A 20 -18.71 -7.66 -3.20
C ASN A 20 -17.53 -8.17 -4.07
N LYS A 21 -16.67 -9.01 -3.53
CA LYS A 21 -15.57 -9.64 -4.28
C LYS A 21 -15.88 -11.11 -4.51
N HIS A 22 -15.61 -11.59 -5.73
CA HIS A 22 -15.57 -13.01 -6.03
C HIS A 22 -14.17 -13.55 -5.71
N GLY A 23 -14.12 -14.75 -5.12
CA GLY A 23 -12.86 -15.43 -4.84
C GLY A 23 -12.51 -16.42 -5.96
N ALA A 24 -11.24 -16.43 -6.35
CA ALA A 24 -10.68 -17.48 -7.22
C ALA A 24 -9.38 -17.98 -6.59
N VAL A 25 -9.07 -19.26 -6.80
CA VAL A 25 -7.80 -19.87 -6.36
C VAL A 25 -6.96 -20.16 -7.58
N LEU A 26 -5.81 -19.51 -7.69
CA LEU A 26 -4.83 -19.72 -8.76
C LEU A 26 -3.46 -19.97 -8.13
N ASN A 27 -2.79 -21.03 -8.59
CA ASN A 27 -1.39 -21.26 -8.31
C ASN A 27 -0.55 -20.71 -9.46
N LEU A 28 0.00 -19.52 -9.32
CA LEU A 28 0.77 -18.86 -10.38
C LEU A 28 2.09 -19.58 -10.73
N GLU A 29 2.52 -20.55 -9.93
CA GLU A 29 3.63 -21.44 -10.29
C GLU A 29 3.20 -22.51 -11.34
N ASP A 30 1.90 -22.73 -11.51
CA ASP A 30 1.35 -23.62 -12.54
C ASP A 30 1.08 -22.84 -13.85
N ALA A 31 1.50 -23.42 -14.96
CA ALA A 31 1.35 -22.79 -16.27
C ALA A 31 -0.12 -22.61 -16.71
N LYS A 32 -1.01 -23.53 -16.30
CA LYS A 32 -2.43 -23.44 -16.63
C LYS A 32 -3.09 -22.31 -15.86
N ASP A 33 -2.72 -22.12 -14.58
CA ASP A 33 -3.28 -21.05 -13.77
C ASP A 33 -2.72 -19.69 -14.17
N ARG A 34 -1.44 -19.61 -14.62
CA ARG A 34 -0.92 -18.40 -15.28
C ARG A 34 -1.70 -18.04 -16.54
N GLN A 35 -2.09 -19.05 -17.33
CA GLN A 35 -2.91 -18.79 -18.53
C GLN A 35 -4.29 -18.24 -18.16
N LYS A 36 -4.94 -18.81 -17.14
CA LYS A 36 -6.22 -18.27 -16.62
C LYS A 36 -6.07 -16.84 -16.08
N PHE A 37 -4.95 -16.54 -15.42
CA PHE A 37 -4.67 -15.17 -14.97
C PHE A 37 -4.58 -14.20 -16.15
N ARG A 38 -3.91 -14.59 -17.25
CA ARG A 38 -3.84 -13.77 -18.47
C ARG A 38 -5.22 -13.56 -19.12
N GLU A 39 -6.04 -14.59 -19.13
CA GLU A 39 -7.42 -14.50 -19.64
C GLU A 39 -8.27 -13.54 -18.82
N LEU A 40 -8.15 -13.58 -17.48
CA LEU A 40 -8.81 -12.60 -16.61
C LEU A 40 -8.28 -11.18 -16.81
N ALA A 41 -6.97 -11.02 -16.97
CA ALA A 41 -6.34 -9.72 -17.20
C ALA A 41 -6.69 -9.11 -18.56
N ALA A 42 -7.01 -9.95 -19.56
CA ALA A 42 -7.43 -9.49 -20.90
C ALA A 42 -8.74 -8.69 -20.86
N ASP A 43 -9.65 -9.04 -19.94
CA ASP A 43 -10.97 -8.40 -19.80
C ASP A 43 -11.04 -7.44 -18.61
N ALA A 44 -9.95 -7.31 -17.82
CA ALA A 44 -9.92 -6.47 -16.65
C ALA A 44 -9.56 -5.02 -16.99
N ASP A 45 -10.21 -4.05 -16.35
CA ASP A 45 -9.78 -2.65 -16.38
C ASP A 45 -8.54 -2.43 -15.50
N VAL A 46 -8.46 -3.14 -14.36
CA VAL A 46 -7.42 -2.98 -13.35
C VAL A 46 -6.95 -4.33 -12.83
N VAL A 47 -5.66 -4.48 -12.68
CA VAL A 47 -5.03 -5.51 -11.86
C VAL A 47 -4.32 -4.83 -10.68
N ILE A 48 -4.55 -5.31 -9.45
CA ILE A 48 -3.86 -4.84 -8.25
C ILE A 48 -3.05 -6.01 -7.68
N GLU A 49 -1.79 -5.76 -7.36
CA GLU A 49 -0.91 -6.76 -6.79
C GLU A 49 -0.12 -6.21 -5.59
N ASP A 50 0.22 -7.10 -4.65
CA ASP A 50 0.99 -6.82 -3.44
C ASP A 50 2.19 -7.78 -3.28
N LYS A 51 2.66 -8.33 -4.39
CA LYS A 51 3.71 -9.35 -4.39
C LYS A 51 5.10 -8.72 -4.20
N PRO A 52 6.10 -9.51 -3.77
CA PRO A 52 7.48 -9.04 -3.74
C PRO A 52 7.93 -8.52 -5.11
N PHE A 53 8.81 -7.52 -5.09
CA PHE A 53 9.39 -6.96 -6.33
C PHE A 53 9.89 -8.06 -7.26
N GLY A 54 9.51 -7.97 -8.53
CA GLY A 54 9.92 -8.90 -9.58
C GLY A 54 9.18 -10.25 -9.61
N TYR A 55 8.30 -10.55 -8.65
CA TYR A 55 7.58 -11.84 -8.63
C TYR A 55 6.72 -12.06 -9.87
N LEU A 56 5.87 -11.10 -10.23
CA LEU A 56 5.05 -11.21 -11.44
C LEU A 56 5.92 -11.17 -12.72
N ASP A 57 6.97 -10.36 -12.73
CA ASP A 57 7.88 -10.28 -13.87
C ASP A 57 8.58 -11.63 -14.14
N ALA A 58 9.03 -12.33 -13.09
CA ALA A 58 9.63 -13.66 -13.19
C ALA A 58 8.67 -14.72 -13.75
N LEU A 59 7.36 -14.52 -13.57
CA LEU A 59 6.32 -15.40 -14.09
C LEU A 59 5.75 -14.96 -15.46
N TRP A 60 6.32 -13.93 -16.06
CA TRP A 60 5.82 -13.35 -17.33
C TRP A 60 4.38 -12.82 -17.18
N LEU A 61 4.06 -12.25 -16.02
CA LEU A 61 2.79 -11.64 -15.67
C LEU A 61 2.96 -10.17 -15.22
N GLY A 62 4.13 -9.58 -15.41
CA GLY A 62 4.39 -8.18 -15.15
C GLY A 62 3.68 -7.26 -16.16
N TYR A 63 3.70 -5.95 -15.87
CA TYR A 63 3.00 -4.95 -16.69
C TYR A 63 3.39 -5.02 -18.16
N ALA A 64 4.67 -5.15 -18.48
CA ALA A 64 5.16 -5.22 -19.86
C ALA A 64 4.57 -6.39 -20.66
N GLU A 65 4.25 -7.49 -20.00
CA GLU A 65 3.62 -8.66 -20.67
C GLU A 65 2.09 -8.52 -20.71
N LEU A 66 1.48 -8.06 -19.64
CA LEU A 66 0.03 -7.87 -19.59
C LEU A 66 -0.45 -6.76 -20.54
N GLN A 67 0.35 -5.70 -20.71
CA GLN A 67 0.06 -4.62 -21.67
C GLN A 67 0.00 -5.10 -23.12
N LYS A 68 0.73 -6.16 -23.48
CA LYS A 68 0.66 -6.75 -24.82
C LYS A 68 -0.69 -7.45 -25.06
N ILE A 69 -1.31 -7.95 -24.00
CA ILE A 69 -2.60 -8.65 -24.04
C ILE A 69 -3.74 -7.64 -23.97
N ASN A 70 -3.62 -6.68 -23.05
CA ASN A 70 -4.60 -5.61 -22.84
C ASN A 70 -3.88 -4.26 -22.75
N PRO A 71 -3.75 -3.53 -23.86
CA PRO A 71 -3.07 -2.23 -23.88
C PRO A 71 -3.73 -1.15 -23.02
N ALA A 72 -5.00 -1.35 -22.65
CA ALA A 72 -5.77 -0.44 -21.80
C ALA A 72 -5.68 -0.81 -20.30
N LEU A 73 -5.00 -1.89 -19.94
CA LEU A 73 -4.93 -2.36 -18.56
C LEU A 73 -4.18 -1.36 -17.66
N VAL A 74 -4.75 -1.04 -16.51
CA VAL A 74 -4.05 -0.38 -15.42
C VAL A 74 -3.55 -1.45 -14.43
N LEU A 75 -2.23 -1.52 -14.23
CA LEU A 75 -1.63 -2.37 -13.19
C LEU A 75 -1.23 -1.49 -12.01
N THR A 76 -1.70 -1.81 -10.80
CA THR A 76 -1.29 -1.14 -9.58
C THR A 76 -0.49 -2.10 -8.70
N SER A 77 0.79 -1.79 -8.49
CA SER A 77 1.68 -2.54 -7.60
C SER A 77 1.84 -1.80 -6.27
N ILE A 78 1.62 -2.50 -5.16
CA ILE A 78 1.78 -1.95 -3.81
C ILE A 78 2.94 -2.70 -3.15
N SER A 79 4.00 -1.99 -2.81
CA SER A 79 5.17 -2.59 -2.18
C SER A 79 5.72 -1.72 -1.05
N GLY A 80 6.61 -2.28 -0.24
CA GLY A 80 7.17 -1.56 0.90
C GLY A 80 7.96 -0.31 0.51
N PHE A 81 8.73 -0.41 -0.58
CA PHE A 81 9.69 0.61 -0.99
C PHE A 81 9.59 1.01 -2.46
N GLY A 82 8.50 0.66 -3.13
CA GLY A 82 8.36 0.89 -4.57
C GLY A 82 9.16 -0.10 -5.42
N ARG A 83 9.07 0.05 -6.72
CA ARG A 83 9.74 -0.81 -7.71
C ARG A 83 11.12 -0.29 -8.13
N THR A 84 11.53 0.87 -7.64
CA THR A 84 12.80 1.52 -7.94
C THR A 84 13.61 1.76 -6.66
N GLY A 85 14.87 2.17 -6.80
CA GLY A 85 15.71 2.51 -5.67
C GLY A 85 16.37 1.29 -4.97
N PRO A 86 17.25 1.57 -3.98
CA PRO A 86 18.10 0.55 -3.37
C PRO A 86 17.37 -0.42 -2.44
N TYR A 87 16.18 -0.06 -1.94
CA TYR A 87 15.41 -0.87 -0.97
C TYR A 87 14.29 -1.69 -1.59
N ARG A 88 14.09 -1.65 -2.91
CA ARG A 88 12.97 -2.31 -3.61
C ARG A 88 12.80 -3.80 -3.30
N GLU A 89 13.90 -4.49 -2.95
CA GLU A 89 13.88 -5.93 -2.65
C GLU A 89 13.73 -6.23 -1.14
N PHE A 90 13.71 -5.19 -0.31
CA PHE A 90 13.60 -5.36 1.13
C PHE A 90 12.16 -5.66 1.55
N LYS A 91 12.03 -6.49 2.58
CA LYS A 91 10.73 -6.76 3.21
C LYS A 91 10.31 -5.58 4.08
N ALA A 92 9.10 -5.10 3.88
CA ALA A 92 8.52 -4.01 4.66
C ALA A 92 7.18 -4.42 5.29
N PRO A 93 7.18 -5.23 6.34
CA PRO A 93 5.99 -5.35 7.16
C PRO A 93 5.57 -3.97 7.68
N SER A 94 4.29 -3.81 8.06
CA SER A 94 3.70 -2.51 8.44
C SER A 94 4.58 -1.69 9.40
N ILE A 95 5.19 -2.34 10.39
CA ILE A 95 6.08 -1.67 11.36
C ILE A 95 7.36 -1.10 10.69
N VAL A 96 7.93 -1.82 9.71
CA VAL A 96 9.13 -1.36 8.99
C VAL A 96 8.79 -0.18 8.08
N ALA A 97 7.70 -0.27 7.33
CA ALA A 97 7.24 0.83 6.50
C ALA A 97 6.94 2.07 7.36
N PHE A 98 6.26 1.90 8.49
CA PHE A 98 5.93 2.96 9.44
C PHE A 98 7.17 3.63 10.03
N ALA A 99 8.20 2.85 10.36
CA ALA A 99 9.47 3.37 10.85
C ALA A 99 10.23 4.13 9.75
N MET A 100 10.38 3.52 8.57
CA MET A 100 11.14 4.08 7.46
C MET A 100 10.47 5.29 6.83
N GLY A 101 9.15 5.40 6.88
CA GLY A 101 8.40 6.60 6.50
C GLY A 101 8.50 7.74 7.53
N GLY A 102 9.16 7.50 8.68
CA GLY A 102 9.43 8.52 9.70
C GLY A 102 8.33 8.70 10.75
N LEU A 103 7.11 8.19 10.51
CA LEU A 103 5.98 8.41 11.42
C LEU A 103 6.20 7.82 12.81
N MET A 104 6.92 6.71 12.91
CA MET A 104 7.23 6.07 14.19
C MET A 104 8.01 7.01 15.11
N ASN A 105 8.88 7.86 14.56
CA ASN A 105 9.64 8.82 15.36
C ASN A 105 8.75 9.82 16.09
N LEU A 106 7.58 10.11 15.60
CA LEU A 106 6.63 11.06 16.19
C LEU A 106 5.66 10.41 17.18
N CYS A 107 5.54 9.08 17.16
CA CYS A 107 4.58 8.35 17.99
C CYS A 107 5.20 7.98 19.34
N GLY A 108 4.45 8.26 20.41
CA GLY A 108 4.84 7.92 21.76
C GLY A 108 5.21 9.13 22.64
N HIS A 109 5.72 8.83 23.83
CA HIS A 109 6.07 9.84 24.83
C HIS A 109 7.54 10.27 24.68
N PRO A 110 7.89 11.55 24.88
CA PRO A 110 9.28 12.02 24.97
C PRO A 110 10.08 11.19 25.96
N GLY A 111 11.33 10.86 25.61
CA GLY A 111 12.22 10.08 26.48
C GLY A 111 11.91 8.57 26.55
N ARG A 112 10.89 8.07 25.84
CA ARG A 112 10.59 6.64 25.72
C ARG A 112 10.83 6.13 24.30
N ALA A 113 10.85 4.81 24.14
CA ALA A 113 10.91 4.18 22.81
C ALA A 113 9.69 4.60 21.96
N PRO A 114 9.87 4.76 20.63
CA PRO A 114 8.77 5.08 19.74
C PRO A 114 7.73 3.95 19.70
N LEU A 115 6.48 4.31 19.42
CA LEU A 115 5.38 3.39 19.33
C LEU A 115 4.98 3.18 17.86
N MET A 116 4.59 1.97 17.52
CA MET A 116 3.95 1.69 16.25
C MET A 116 2.54 2.29 16.23
N GLY A 117 2.13 2.81 15.09
CA GLY A 117 0.74 3.21 14.86
C GLY A 117 -0.24 2.03 14.95
N PRO A 118 -1.52 2.28 15.28
CA PRO A 118 -2.52 1.24 15.43
C PRO A 118 -2.93 0.62 14.09
N CYS A 119 -3.46 -0.61 14.15
CA CYS A 119 -4.26 -1.23 13.07
C CYS A 119 -3.59 -1.24 11.68
N ASP A 120 -2.31 -1.56 11.58
CA ASP A 120 -1.60 -1.66 10.29
C ASP A 120 -1.75 -0.41 9.41
N VAL A 121 -1.68 0.77 10.03
CA VAL A 121 -1.90 2.08 9.40
C VAL A 121 -1.11 2.28 8.10
N ALA A 122 0.09 1.69 7.98
CA ALA A 122 0.89 1.75 6.76
C ALA A 122 0.15 1.14 5.56
N TYR A 123 -0.47 -0.01 5.75
CA TYR A 123 -1.23 -0.67 4.69
C TYR A 123 -2.52 0.08 4.35
N HIS A 124 -3.19 0.65 5.35
CA HIS A 124 -4.40 1.45 5.11
C HIS A 124 -4.10 2.71 4.31
N LEU A 125 -3.09 3.47 4.69
CA LEU A 125 -2.68 4.66 3.94
C LEU A 125 -2.18 4.30 2.54
N GLY A 126 -1.36 3.26 2.41
CA GLY A 126 -0.92 2.75 1.12
C GLY A 126 -2.09 2.36 0.21
N SER A 127 -3.10 1.68 0.76
CA SER A 127 -4.29 1.26 0.00
C SER A 127 -5.13 2.45 -0.49
N VAL A 128 -5.26 3.51 0.31
CA VAL A 128 -5.95 4.74 -0.09
C VAL A 128 -5.22 5.43 -1.24
N HIS A 129 -3.89 5.55 -1.14
CA HIS A 129 -3.08 6.13 -2.21
C HIS A 129 -3.09 5.26 -3.47
N ALA A 130 -3.09 3.93 -3.31
CA ALA A 130 -3.24 3.00 -4.44
C ALA A 130 -4.57 3.19 -5.14
N ALA A 131 -5.67 3.31 -4.40
CA ALA A 131 -6.99 3.58 -4.96
C ALA A 131 -7.01 4.93 -5.71
N PHE A 132 -6.43 5.98 -5.12
CA PHE A 132 -6.34 7.30 -5.77
C PHE A 132 -5.51 7.24 -7.05
N GLY A 133 -4.31 6.67 -7.01
CA GLY A 133 -3.45 6.52 -8.19
C GLY A 133 -4.10 5.67 -9.29
N THR A 134 -4.75 4.57 -8.92
CA THR A 134 -5.50 3.72 -9.84
C THR A 134 -6.64 4.49 -10.52
N MET A 135 -7.40 5.29 -9.76
CA MET A 135 -8.48 6.09 -10.34
C MET A 135 -7.96 7.18 -11.27
N ALA A 136 -6.84 7.81 -10.95
CA ALA A 136 -6.19 8.79 -11.84
C ALA A 136 -5.72 8.14 -13.15
N ALA A 137 -5.11 6.96 -13.07
CA ALA A 137 -4.68 6.19 -14.24
C ALA A 137 -5.89 5.74 -15.09
N LEU A 138 -6.99 5.29 -14.47
CA LEU A 138 -8.22 4.96 -15.18
C LEU A 138 -8.86 6.17 -15.88
N PHE A 139 -8.81 7.34 -15.24
CA PHE A 139 -9.30 8.55 -15.86
C PHE A 139 -8.49 8.91 -17.12
N ASN A 140 -7.17 8.79 -17.05
CA ASN A 140 -6.29 8.97 -18.23
C ASN A 140 -6.54 7.89 -19.29
N GLN A 141 -6.67 6.64 -18.89
CA GLN A 141 -6.97 5.51 -19.77
C GLN A 141 -8.26 5.74 -20.56
N ARG A 142 -9.33 6.23 -19.94
CA ARG A 142 -10.58 6.55 -20.63
C ARG A 142 -10.42 7.63 -21.69
N ALA A 143 -9.52 8.58 -21.48
CA ALA A 143 -9.26 9.65 -22.43
C ALA A 143 -8.33 9.23 -23.57
N THR A 144 -7.37 8.35 -23.30
CA THR A 144 -6.29 7.99 -24.23
C THR A 144 -6.45 6.60 -24.86
N GLY A 145 -7.21 5.71 -24.21
CA GLY A 145 -7.28 4.28 -24.55
C GLY A 145 -6.06 3.48 -24.11
N VAL A 146 -5.10 4.09 -23.42
CA VAL A 146 -3.84 3.46 -23.00
C VAL A 146 -3.80 3.31 -21.50
N GLY A 147 -3.50 2.10 -21.02
CA GLY A 147 -3.30 1.80 -19.61
C GLY A 147 -1.98 2.34 -19.07
N ASP A 148 -1.78 2.15 -17.77
CA ASP A 148 -0.59 2.64 -17.08
C ASP A 148 -0.19 1.69 -15.94
N HIS A 149 1.05 1.83 -15.44
CA HIS A 149 1.55 1.12 -14.28
C HIS A 149 1.71 2.06 -13.10
N VAL A 150 0.86 1.89 -12.11
CA VAL A 150 0.87 2.67 -10.85
C VAL A 150 1.75 1.96 -9.83
N ASP A 151 2.84 2.58 -9.41
CA ASP A 151 3.76 2.05 -8.40
C ASP A 151 3.54 2.79 -7.07
N ILE A 152 3.15 2.06 -6.04
CA ILE A 152 2.88 2.58 -4.70
C ILE A 152 3.92 2.07 -3.72
N SER A 153 4.73 2.98 -3.21
CA SER A 153 5.68 2.74 -2.11
C SER A 153 5.03 3.09 -0.78
N LEU A 154 4.91 2.12 0.12
CA LEU A 154 4.38 2.38 1.47
C LEU A 154 5.26 3.39 2.23
N GLN A 155 6.60 3.31 2.06
CA GLN A 155 7.51 4.28 2.68
C GLN A 155 7.22 5.70 2.20
N ASP A 156 7.07 5.91 0.89
CA ASP A 156 6.86 7.24 0.32
C ASP A 156 5.51 7.82 0.73
N VAL A 157 4.47 6.99 0.75
CA VAL A 157 3.13 7.37 1.24
C VAL A 157 3.21 7.88 2.68
N LEU A 158 3.90 7.15 3.56
CA LEU A 158 4.04 7.53 4.96
C LEU A 158 4.93 8.76 5.15
N ALA A 159 5.97 8.89 4.35
CA ALA A 159 6.85 10.04 4.38
C ALA A 159 6.18 11.32 3.86
N ALA A 160 5.28 11.18 2.89
CA ALA A 160 4.53 12.28 2.30
C ALA A 160 3.29 12.69 3.11
N ASP A 161 2.98 12.02 4.24
CA ASP A 161 1.79 12.31 5.04
C ASP A 161 1.72 13.80 5.42
N PRO A 162 0.68 14.53 4.95
CA PRO A 162 0.58 15.97 5.13
C PRO A 162 0.28 16.37 6.58
N PHE A 163 -0.28 15.47 7.39
CA PHE A 163 -0.66 15.76 8.76
C PHE A 163 0.55 15.86 9.68
N LEU A 164 1.56 15.04 9.45
CA LEU A 164 2.72 14.96 10.34
C LEU A 164 3.92 15.78 9.85
N ARG A 165 3.87 16.26 8.60
CA ARG A 165 4.78 17.26 8.01
C ARG A 165 6.28 17.01 8.28
N ILE A 166 6.70 15.75 8.38
CA ILE A 166 8.09 15.42 8.73
C ILE A 166 9.05 15.96 7.67
N ILE A 167 8.83 15.59 6.42
CA ILE A 167 9.69 15.99 5.32
C ILE A 167 9.58 17.48 5.06
N SER A 168 8.37 18.04 5.06
CA SER A 168 8.18 19.47 4.82
C SER A 168 8.83 20.32 5.91
N ARG A 169 8.74 19.92 7.20
CA ARG A 169 9.41 20.62 8.27
C ARG A 169 10.93 20.53 8.12
N TYR A 170 11.47 19.33 7.89
CA TYR A 170 12.91 19.16 7.69
C TYR A 170 13.42 19.97 6.50
N SER A 171 12.68 20.00 5.39
CA SER A 171 13.06 20.76 4.19
C SER A 171 13.12 22.28 4.41
N VAL A 172 12.31 22.79 5.34
CA VAL A 172 12.25 24.24 5.65
C VAL A 172 13.20 24.63 6.78
N THR A 173 13.28 23.80 7.83
CA THR A 173 13.99 24.14 9.07
C THR A 173 15.29 23.37 9.27
N ALA A 174 15.56 22.33 8.49
CA ALA A 174 16.60 21.33 8.69
C ALA A 174 16.52 20.62 10.07
N GLU A 175 15.39 20.72 10.75
CA GLU A 175 15.15 20.08 12.04
C GLU A 175 14.30 18.83 11.90
N VAL A 176 14.72 17.73 12.54
CA VAL A 176 13.91 16.53 12.67
C VAL A 176 12.89 16.76 13.78
N PRO A 177 11.58 16.65 13.51
CA PRO A 177 10.56 16.82 14.55
C PRO A 177 10.73 15.78 15.66
N GLU A 178 10.63 16.21 16.89
CA GLU A 178 10.68 15.34 18.06
C GLU A 178 9.28 14.94 18.54
N ARG A 179 9.20 13.84 19.27
CA ARG A 179 7.98 13.44 19.99
C ARG A 179 7.66 14.45 21.06
N SER A 180 6.46 14.97 21.06
CA SER A 180 5.98 15.93 22.06
C SER A 180 5.06 15.31 23.11
N GLY A 181 4.62 14.07 22.90
CA GLY A 181 3.63 13.39 23.75
C GLY A 181 2.20 13.85 23.52
N HIS A 182 2.01 14.89 22.72
CA HIS A 182 0.71 15.41 22.26
C HIS A 182 0.81 15.83 20.81
N SER A 183 -0.31 15.96 20.13
CA SER A 183 -0.33 16.45 18.76
C SER A 183 0.10 17.91 18.71
N GLN A 184 1.03 18.25 17.83
CA GLN A 184 1.37 19.64 17.49
C GLN A 184 0.40 20.22 16.44
N SER A 185 -0.59 19.46 16.04
CA SER A 185 -1.64 19.89 15.13
C SER A 185 -2.71 20.65 15.91
N THR A 186 -3.32 21.63 15.30
CA THR A 186 -4.51 22.32 15.82
C THR A 186 -5.76 21.42 15.84
N THR A 187 -5.64 20.18 15.42
CA THR A 187 -6.69 19.15 15.46
C THR A 187 -6.65 18.39 16.78
N VAL A 188 -7.82 17.93 17.24
CA VAL A 188 -8.13 17.29 18.52
C VAL A 188 -7.48 15.91 18.74
N ALA A 189 -6.39 15.59 18.04
CA ALA A 189 -5.69 14.32 18.18
C ALA A 189 -4.64 14.39 19.28
N GLU A 190 -5.05 14.31 20.51
CA GLU A 190 -4.17 14.31 21.68
C GLU A 190 -4.34 13.04 22.52
N THR A 191 -3.31 12.72 23.29
CA THR A 191 -3.41 11.66 24.30
C THR A 191 -3.99 12.30 25.58
N TYR A 192 -5.20 11.97 25.91
CA TYR A 192 -5.86 12.42 27.13
C TYR A 192 -5.59 11.43 28.27
N GLN A 193 -5.39 11.96 29.47
CA GLN A 193 -5.32 11.14 30.67
C GLN A 193 -6.74 10.72 31.06
N CYS A 194 -6.98 9.41 31.10
CA CYS A 194 -8.25 8.85 31.58
C CYS A 194 -8.33 8.87 33.10
#